data_6f0feda890ed5c4cfc746aa3b385a72b
#
_entry.id   6f0feda890ed5c4cfc746aa3b385a72b
#
_cell.length_a   1.000
_cell.length_b   1.000
_cell.length_c   1.000
_cell.angle_alpha   90.00
_cell.angle_beta   90.00
_cell.angle_gamma   90.00
#
_symmetry.space_group_name_H-M   'P 1'
#
loop_
_entity.id
_entity.type
_entity.pdbx_description
1 polymer ?
#
loop_
_entity_poly.entity_id
_entity_poly.type
_entity_poly.pdbx_seq_one_letter_code
_entity_poly.pdbx_strand_id
1 'polypeptide(L)'
;MTTINDTITLTTFEAAGHKLRAFVKDGKVWIIGADAVTGLCLLQSGRTYMRLAADEKCNIPRRNVEGARQGKPMVAVSESGFYKLVLRSDKPEAREFQDWVTREVLPAIRRTGGYRLAGVEKLGLSKDALTL
;
A
#
# COMPACT_ATOMS: atom_id res chain seq x y z
N MET A 1 10.41 -3.30 14.00
CA MET A 1 9.41 -2.71 13.09
C MET A 1 9.13 -1.28 13.51
N THR A 2 9.10 -0.38 12.54
CA THR A 2 8.87 1.03 12.80
C THR A 2 7.40 1.29 13.04
N THR A 3 7.09 2.16 14.00
CA THR A 3 5.72 2.59 14.26
C THR A 3 5.54 4.03 13.79
N ILE A 4 4.53 4.26 12.97
CA ILE A 4 4.19 5.60 12.49
C ILE A 4 3.14 6.17 13.43
N ASN A 5 3.51 7.23 14.15
CA ASN A 5 2.61 7.87 15.12
C ASN A 5 1.96 9.14 14.61
N ASP A 6 2.47 9.69 13.50
CA ASP A 6 1.94 10.91 12.94
C ASP A 6 0.57 10.67 12.32
N THR A 7 -0.24 11.73 12.28
CA THR A 7 -1.49 11.69 11.54
C THR A 7 -1.18 11.47 10.06
N ILE A 8 -1.82 10.46 9.48
CA ILE A 8 -1.65 10.15 8.07
C ILE A 8 -2.98 10.37 7.34
N THR A 9 -2.91 10.66 6.06
CA THR A 9 -4.09 10.77 5.21
C THR A 9 -4.20 9.49 4.40
N LEU A 10 -5.23 8.70 4.69
CA LEU A 10 -5.51 7.50 3.93
C LEU A 10 -6.34 7.83 2.71
N THR A 11 -6.00 7.21 1.61
CA THR A 11 -6.85 7.21 0.42
C THR A 11 -7.39 5.79 0.26
N THR A 12 -8.70 5.69 0.06
CA THR A 12 -9.35 4.41 -0.16
C THR A 12 -9.68 4.26 -1.63
N PHE A 13 -9.24 3.16 -2.21
CA PHE A 13 -9.54 2.82 -3.61
C PHE A 13 -10.49 1.62 -3.60
N GLU A 14 -11.55 1.70 -4.40
CA GLU A 14 -12.51 0.62 -4.51
C GLU A 14 -12.91 0.41 -5.96
N ALA A 15 -12.97 -0.84 -6.39
CA ALA A 15 -13.43 -1.20 -7.73
C ALA A 15 -13.76 -2.69 -7.78
N ALA A 16 -14.91 -3.04 -8.34
CA ALA A 16 -15.30 -4.43 -8.62
C ALA A 16 -15.17 -5.35 -7.40
N GLY A 17 -15.54 -4.84 -6.23
CA GLY A 17 -15.46 -5.62 -4.99
C GLY A 17 -14.09 -5.62 -4.32
N HIS A 18 -13.11 -4.99 -4.92
CA HIS A 18 -11.79 -4.85 -4.31
C HIS A 18 -11.69 -3.54 -3.54
N LYS A 19 -10.94 -3.56 -2.46
CA LYS A 19 -10.70 -2.37 -1.66
C LYS A 19 -9.23 -2.33 -1.25
N LEU A 20 -8.64 -1.14 -1.33
CA LEU A 20 -7.27 -0.94 -0.89
C LEU A 20 -7.15 0.44 -0.26
N ARG A 21 -6.62 0.48 0.95
CA ARG A 21 -6.31 1.73 1.63
C ARG A 21 -4.79 1.92 1.59
N ALA A 22 -4.37 3.12 1.27
CA ALA A 22 -2.96 3.44 1.13
C ALA A 22 -2.68 4.86 1.60
N PHE A 23 -1.43 5.14 1.93
CA PHE A 23 -0.99 6.48 2.27
C PHE A 23 0.44 6.67 1.79
N VAL A 24 0.90 7.94 1.76
CA VAL A 24 2.27 8.25 1.41
C VAL A 24 2.93 8.89 2.62
N LYS A 25 4.13 8.45 2.92
CA LYS A 25 4.95 9.04 3.99
C LYS A 25 6.38 9.12 3.49
N ASP A 26 6.94 10.31 3.55
CA ASP A 26 8.32 10.58 3.12
C ASP A 26 8.58 10.13 1.67
N GLY A 27 7.59 10.38 0.80
CA GLY A 27 7.70 10.02 -0.61
C GLY A 27 7.52 8.55 -0.92
N LYS A 28 7.17 7.75 0.08
CA LYS A 28 7.06 6.30 -0.07
C LYS A 28 5.61 5.88 0.12
N VAL A 29 5.13 5.01 -0.78
CA VAL A 29 3.77 4.48 -0.70
C VAL A 29 3.72 3.35 0.32
N TRP A 30 2.70 3.41 1.18
CA TRP A 30 2.40 2.37 2.15
C TRP A 30 0.98 1.86 1.93
N ILE A 31 0.80 0.58 1.96
CA ILE A 31 -0.47 -0.10 1.71
C ILE A 31 -0.88 -0.80 2.99
N ILE A 32 -2.15 -0.66 3.38
CA ILE A 32 -2.65 -1.34 4.57
C ILE A 32 -2.58 -2.85 4.32
N GLY A 33 -1.82 -3.54 5.17
CA GLY A 33 -1.53 -4.95 4.96
C GLY A 33 -2.76 -5.84 4.93
N ALA A 34 -3.76 -5.56 5.77
CA ALA A 34 -4.98 -6.35 5.79
C ALA A 34 -5.69 -6.34 4.44
N ASP A 35 -5.70 -5.18 3.77
CA ASP A 35 -6.33 -5.07 2.45
C ASP A 35 -5.54 -5.85 1.40
N ALA A 36 -4.21 -5.75 1.43
CA ALA A 36 -3.36 -6.47 0.50
C ALA A 36 -3.51 -7.99 0.69
N VAL A 37 -3.47 -8.44 1.92
CA VAL A 37 -3.58 -9.87 2.23
C VAL A 37 -4.93 -10.41 1.81
N THR A 38 -5.99 -9.66 2.06
CA THR A 38 -7.35 -10.07 1.64
C THR A 38 -7.44 -10.15 0.12
N GLY A 39 -6.97 -9.12 -0.59
CA GLY A 39 -7.05 -9.10 -2.05
C GLY A 39 -6.19 -10.18 -2.70
N LEU A 40 -5.05 -10.50 -2.10
CA LEU A 40 -4.15 -11.54 -2.61
C LEU A 40 -4.54 -12.94 -2.15
N CYS A 41 -5.63 -13.07 -1.38
CA CYS A 41 -6.11 -14.36 -0.88
C CYS A 41 -5.07 -15.08 -0.01
N LEU A 42 -4.31 -14.30 0.76
CA LEU A 42 -3.33 -14.84 1.71
C LEU A 42 -3.95 -14.88 3.10
N LEU A 43 -3.29 -15.59 4.01
CA LEU A 43 -3.76 -15.68 5.39
C LEU A 43 -3.58 -14.37 6.14
N GLN A 44 -4.60 -13.98 6.89
CA GLN A 44 -4.55 -12.84 7.81
C GLN A 44 -3.82 -13.24 9.08
N SER A 45 -2.50 -13.23 9.03
CA SER A 45 -1.70 -13.69 10.15
C SER A 45 -0.37 -12.94 10.15
N GLY A 46 0.21 -12.80 11.33
CA GLY A 46 1.52 -12.17 11.47
C GLY A 46 2.61 -12.89 10.66
N ARG A 47 2.44 -14.19 10.46
CA ARG A 47 3.40 -14.96 9.66
C ARG A 47 3.48 -14.49 8.21
N THR A 48 2.40 -13.96 7.69
CA THR A 48 2.35 -13.48 6.32
C THR A 48 3.38 -12.36 6.10
N TYR A 49 3.67 -11.58 7.13
CA TYR A 49 4.59 -10.46 7.04
C TYR A 49 6.02 -10.79 7.48
N MET A 50 6.27 -11.99 7.97
CA MET A 50 7.57 -12.33 8.58
C MET A 50 8.74 -12.24 7.61
N ARG A 51 8.51 -12.53 6.33
CA ARG A 51 9.57 -12.51 5.33
C ARG A 51 9.86 -11.13 4.76
N LEU A 52 9.07 -10.14 5.15
CA LEU A 52 9.31 -8.77 4.73
C LEU A 52 10.47 -8.19 5.54
N ALA A 53 11.29 -7.37 4.88
CA ALA A 53 12.37 -6.69 5.56
C ALA A 53 11.80 -5.63 6.53
N ALA A 54 12.61 -5.18 7.47
CA ALA A 54 12.18 -4.20 8.46
C ALA A 54 11.70 -2.90 7.82
N ASP A 55 12.26 -2.52 6.67
CA ASP A 55 11.86 -1.32 5.95
C ASP A 55 10.68 -1.54 5.00
N GLU A 56 10.16 -2.76 4.93
CA GLU A 56 9.03 -3.10 4.08
C GLU A 56 7.72 -3.23 4.85
N LYS A 57 7.76 -3.01 6.15
CA LYS A 57 6.57 -3.09 6.99
C LYS A 57 6.69 -2.12 8.14
N CYS A 58 5.56 -1.62 8.59
CA CYS A 58 5.50 -0.77 9.77
C CYS A 58 4.16 -0.95 10.45
N ASN A 59 4.09 -0.53 11.70
CA ASN A 59 2.84 -0.51 12.44
C ASN A 59 2.28 0.90 12.44
N ILE A 60 0.97 1.03 12.28
CA ILE A 60 0.28 2.30 12.45
C ILE A 60 -0.84 2.14 13.47
N PRO A 61 -1.12 3.17 14.27
CA PRO A 61 -2.22 3.08 15.22
C PRO A 61 -3.52 2.80 14.50
N ARG A 62 -4.32 1.88 15.05
CA ARG A 62 -5.59 1.51 14.40
C ARG A 62 -6.51 2.71 14.22
N ARG A 63 -6.48 3.67 15.16
CA ARG A 63 -7.31 4.87 15.05
C ARG A 63 -7.00 5.69 13.80
N ASN A 64 -5.78 5.61 13.27
CA ASN A 64 -5.41 6.35 12.06
C ASN A 64 -5.97 5.69 10.81
N VAL A 65 -6.45 4.45 10.91
CA VAL A 65 -7.00 3.70 9.79
C VAL A 65 -8.51 3.57 9.93
N GLU A 66 -8.99 3.25 11.13
CA GLU A 66 -10.39 2.91 11.38
C GLU A 66 -11.08 3.91 12.30
N GLY A 67 -10.59 5.14 12.32
CA GLY A 67 -11.23 6.21 13.09
C GLY A 67 -11.11 6.01 14.59
N ALA A 68 -12.23 6.05 15.30
CA ALA A 68 -12.23 5.97 16.76
C ALA A 68 -11.95 4.56 17.30
N ARG A 69 -11.82 3.56 16.43
CA ARG A 69 -11.58 2.20 16.92
C ARG A 69 -10.25 2.07 17.62
N GLN A 70 -10.27 1.34 18.72
CA GLN A 70 -9.07 0.99 19.45
C GLN A 70 -8.74 -0.47 19.19
N GLY A 71 -7.53 -0.86 19.50
CA GLY A 71 -7.08 -2.21 19.30
C GLY A 71 -5.61 -2.26 18.94
N LYS A 72 -5.15 -3.42 18.52
CA LYS A 72 -3.76 -3.59 18.13
C LYS A 72 -3.44 -2.72 16.92
N PRO A 73 -2.20 -2.22 16.83
CA PRO A 73 -1.76 -1.49 15.64
C PRO A 73 -1.96 -2.34 14.39
N MET A 74 -2.20 -1.68 13.27
CA MET A 74 -2.33 -2.35 11.98
C MET A 74 -1.00 -2.31 11.25
N VAL A 75 -0.74 -3.33 10.44
CA VAL A 75 0.47 -3.41 9.64
C VAL A 75 0.24 -2.69 8.31
N ALA A 76 1.21 -1.86 7.91
CA ALA A 76 1.28 -1.33 6.56
C ALA A 76 2.52 -1.90 5.89
N VAL A 77 2.43 -2.14 4.57
CA VAL A 77 3.54 -2.68 3.80
C VAL A 77 3.94 -1.70 2.71
N SER A 78 5.24 -1.66 2.41
CA SER A 78 5.75 -0.82 1.32
C SER A 78 5.40 -1.44 -0.03
N GLU A 79 5.66 -0.70 -1.13
CA GLU A 79 5.48 -1.27 -2.45
C GLU A 79 6.29 -2.54 -2.64
N SER A 80 7.57 -2.53 -2.25
CA SER A 80 8.39 -3.73 -2.38
C SER A 80 7.85 -4.88 -1.51
N GLY A 81 7.34 -4.56 -0.33
CA GLY A 81 6.68 -5.55 0.52
C GLY A 81 5.45 -6.13 -0.14
N PHE A 82 4.65 -5.27 -0.77
CA PHE A 82 3.47 -5.71 -1.51
C PHE A 82 3.86 -6.68 -2.62
N TYR A 83 4.90 -6.35 -3.40
CA TYR A 83 5.32 -7.25 -4.49
C TYR A 83 5.82 -8.59 -3.97
N LYS A 84 6.47 -8.61 -2.82
CA LYS A 84 6.86 -9.89 -2.20
C LYS A 84 5.64 -10.72 -1.81
N LEU A 85 4.58 -10.07 -1.32
CA LEU A 85 3.34 -10.77 -1.02
C LEU A 85 2.69 -11.29 -2.30
N VAL A 86 2.73 -10.52 -3.38
CA VAL A 86 2.21 -10.94 -4.69
C VAL A 86 2.86 -12.25 -5.13
N LEU A 87 4.17 -12.37 -4.95
CA LEU A 87 4.90 -13.58 -5.37
C LEU A 87 4.47 -14.83 -4.60
N ARG A 88 3.83 -14.66 -3.45
CA ARG A 88 3.35 -15.78 -2.65
C ARG A 88 1.93 -16.17 -2.98
N SER A 89 1.23 -15.35 -3.75
CA SER A 89 -0.16 -15.60 -4.10
C SER A 89 -0.21 -16.38 -5.41
N ASP A 90 -0.91 -17.51 -5.42
CA ASP A 90 -1.02 -18.35 -6.60
C ASP A 90 -2.48 -18.54 -7.04
N LYS A 91 -3.42 -17.85 -6.41
CA LYS A 91 -4.83 -18.02 -6.72
C LYS A 91 -5.27 -17.12 -7.89
N PRO A 92 -6.10 -17.65 -8.81
CA PRO A 92 -6.59 -16.83 -9.93
C PRO A 92 -7.30 -15.54 -9.50
N GLU A 93 -8.05 -15.60 -8.38
CA GLU A 93 -8.77 -14.43 -7.88
C GLU A 93 -7.81 -13.31 -7.49
N ALA A 94 -6.62 -13.67 -7.03
CA ALA A 94 -5.62 -12.69 -6.62
C ALA A 94 -5.05 -11.93 -7.82
N ARG A 95 -5.05 -12.54 -9.01
CA ARG A 95 -4.50 -11.90 -10.21
C ARG A 95 -5.29 -10.66 -10.59
N GLU A 96 -6.61 -10.74 -10.49
CA GLU A 96 -7.46 -9.59 -10.77
C GLU A 96 -7.14 -8.42 -9.84
N PHE A 97 -6.98 -8.72 -8.56
CA PHE A 97 -6.60 -7.71 -7.56
C PHE A 97 -5.21 -7.15 -7.86
N GLN A 98 -4.24 -8.01 -8.17
CA GLN A 98 -2.88 -7.58 -8.52
C GLN A 98 -2.90 -6.61 -9.71
N ASP A 99 -3.63 -6.97 -10.75
CA ASP A 99 -3.71 -6.14 -11.96
C ASP A 99 -4.34 -4.79 -11.63
N TRP A 100 -5.40 -4.80 -10.84
CA TRP A 100 -6.04 -3.57 -10.43
C TRP A 100 -5.09 -2.66 -9.66
N VAL A 101 -4.36 -3.20 -8.68
CA VAL A 101 -3.44 -2.41 -7.88
C VAL A 101 -2.30 -1.86 -8.72
N THR A 102 -1.70 -2.69 -9.56
CA THR A 102 -0.50 -2.29 -10.32
C THR A 102 -0.83 -1.39 -11.50
N ARG A 103 -1.99 -1.58 -12.12
CA ARG A 103 -2.36 -0.83 -13.32
C ARG A 103 -3.16 0.43 -13.03
N GLU A 104 -3.90 0.46 -11.93
CA GLU A 104 -4.78 1.59 -11.63
C GLU A 104 -4.45 2.29 -10.33
N VAL A 105 -4.31 1.54 -9.23
CA VAL A 105 -4.15 2.16 -7.91
C VAL A 105 -2.80 2.84 -7.76
N LEU A 106 -1.72 2.11 -7.98
CA LEU A 106 -0.37 2.68 -7.83
C LEU A 106 -0.12 3.82 -8.79
N PRO A 107 -0.48 3.72 -10.09
CA PRO A 107 -0.35 4.87 -10.98
C PRO A 107 -1.18 6.08 -10.54
N ALA A 108 -2.39 5.86 -10.01
CA ALA A 108 -3.23 6.94 -9.53
C ALA A 108 -2.58 7.67 -8.36
N ILE A 109 -2.00 6.93 -7.42
CA ILE A 109 -1.29 7.53 -6.30
C ILE A 109 -0.14 8.40 -6.80
N ARG A 110 0.61 7.90 -7.78
CA ARG A 110 1.74 8.64 -8.35
C ARG A 110 1.30 9.92 -9.05
N ARG A 111 0.18 9.87 -9.78
CA ARG A 111 -0.33 11.02 -10.52
C ARG A 111 -0.93 12.09 -9.62
N THR A 112 -1.62 11.71 -8.57
CA THR A 112 -2.36 12.67 -7.75
C THR A 112 -1.48 13.45 -6.79
N GLY A 113 -0.19 13.22 -6.81
CA GLY A 113 0.73 13.89 -5.91
C GLY A 113 0.86 13.22 -4.55
N GLY A 114 0.10 12.17 -4.32
CA GLY A 114 0.29 11.37 -3.13
C GLY A 114 1.64 10.64 -3.17
N TYR A 115 2.10 10.34 -4.36
CA TYR A 115 3.43 9.78 -4.59
C TYR A 115 4.16 10.67 -5.57
N ARG A 116 4.82 11.69 -5.06
CA ARG A 116 5.52 12.66 -5.89
C ARG A 116 6.99 12.67 -5.52
N LEU A 117 7.85 12.38 -6.47
CA LEU A 117 9.29 12.46 -6.26
C LEU A 117 9.68 13.93 -6.19
N ALA A 118 10.41 14.29 -5.13
CA ALA A 118 10.85 15.66 -4.96
C ALA A 118 11.70 16.11 -6.16
N GLY A 119 11.36 17.26 -6.71
CA GLY A 119 12.12 17.86 -7.79
C GLY A 119 11.79 17.35 -9.18
N VAL A 120 10.95 16.32 -9.32
CA VAL A 120 10.63 15.77 -10.64
C VAL A 120 9.96 16.83 -11.52
N GLU A 121 9.07 17.61 -10.98
CA GLU A 121 8.41 18.67 -11.73
C GLU A 121 9.39 19.77 -12.15
N LYS A 122 10.38 20.01 -11.31
CA LYS A 122 11.42 20.99 -11.62
C LYS A 122 12.31 20.56 -12.77
N LEU A 123 12.36 19.27 -13.04
CA LEU A 123 13.12 18.72 -14.15
C LEU A 123 12.36 18.82 -15.48
N GLY A 124 11.10 19.25 -15.44
CA GLY A 124 10.29 19.38 -16.64
C GLY A 124 9.87 18.06 -17.26
N LEU A 125 9.92 16.97 -16.52
CA LEU A 125 9.49 15.67 -17.02
C LEU A 125 7.97 15.61 -17.12
N SER A 126 7.47 15.01 -18.21
CA SER A 126 6.05 14.82 -18.37
C SER A 126 5.56 13.70 -17.45
N LYS A 127 4.26 13.75 -17.15
CA LYS A 127 3.65 12.69 -16.36
C LYS A 127 3.79 11.33 -17.06
N ASP A 128 3.71 11.32 -18.37
CA ASP A 128 3.81 10.10 -19.15
C ASP A 128 5.17 9.45 -19.02
N ALA A 129 6.24 10.25 -18.90
CA ALA A 129 7.57 9.73 -18.69
C ALA A 129 7.72 9.05 -17.33
N LEU A 130 6.84 9.38 -16.38
CA LEU A 130 6.90 8.86 -15.02
C LEU A 130 5.96 7.68 -14.76
N THR A 131 5.06 7.40 -15.67
CA THR A 131 4.01 6.40 -15.50
C THR A 131 4.27 5.11 -16.27
N LEU A 132 5.49 4.78 -16.42
CA LEU A 132 5.87 3.56 -17.15
C LEU A 132 5.39 2.29 -16.46
#